data_404864ee7bae2ddd0b105327b196d8cd
#
_entry.id   404864ee7bae2ddd0b105327b196d8cd
#
_cell.length_a   1.000
_cell.length_b   1.000
_cell.length_c   1.000
_cell.angle_alpha   90.00
_cell.angle_beta   90.00
_cell.angle_gamma   90.00
#
_symmetry.space_group_name_H-M   'P 1'
#
loop_
_entity.id
_entity.type
_entity.pdbx_description
1 polymer ?
#
loop_
_entity_poly.entity_id
_entity_poly.type
_entity_poly.pdbx_seq_one_letter_code
_entity_poly.pdbx_strand_id
1 'polypeptide(L)'
;MILSPESKDVQGFRQGLRNAGYDEGRDVIIEWRTANGDLDRIPGLVADLIQSKVDVMVVETTPAALAAKRATSTLPIVMALVADPVSSGLVANLAHPGGNVTGVSPMKAEITAKLLQLLKETIPRLARVAVLWNPDMPWHAKVIEEIKSAAPKLSIELSLVSVQTPEQLAAAFPTIRRANAQALYLIDAPIFSTNRAMLLKLLSKAQLPMIESERRFVDAGGLISFGTNMGDLYLRSAWYVDKILKGAKPGDLPIEQPTKFELVVNLKTAKALGLEIPESILLRADEVIR
;
A
#
# COMPACT_ATOMS: atom_id res chain seq x y z
N MET A 1 10.61 -3.26 -14.47
CA MET A 1 9.73 -3.28 -13.30
C MET A 1 10.31 -2.38 -12.22
N ILE A 2 9.54 -1.43 -11.65
CA ILE A 2 10.06 -0.49 -10.64
C ILE A 2 9.71 -1.02 -9.26
N LEU A 3 10.47 -2.01 -8.77
CA LEU A 3 10.23 -2.79 -7.56
C LEU A 3 11.53 -3.34 -6.98
N SER A 4 11.48 -3.78 -5.71
CA SER A 4 12.55 -4.62 -5.16
C SER A 4 12.33 -6.09 -5.54
N PRO A 5 13.27 -6.74 -6.26
CA PRO A 5 13.15 -8.14 -6.66
C PRO A 5 13.12 -9.13 -5.48
N GLU A 6 13.56 -8.69 -4.30
CA GLU A 6 13.65 -9.51 -3.07
C GLU A 6 12.36 -9.47 -2.23
N SER A 7 11.38 -8.63 -2.59
CA SER A 7 10.10 -8.58 -1.88
C SER A 7 9.37 -9.92 -1.98
N LYS A 8 8.89 -10.43 -0.84
CA LYS A 8 8.06 -11.64 -0.81
C LYS A 8 6.81 -11.51 -1.69
N ASP A 9 6.24 -10.32 -1.77
CA ASP A 9 5.03 -10.06 -2.54
C ASP A 9 5.27 -10.23 -4.05
N VAL A 10 6.47 -9.91 -4.54
CA VAL A 10 6.89 -10.11 -5.94
C VAL A 10 6.88 -11.59 -6.35
N GLN A 11 6.95 -12.53 -5.41
CA GLN A 11 6.77 -13.94 -5.72
C GLN A 11 5.39 -14.24 -6.30
N GLY A 12 4.37 -13.47 -5.90
CA GLY A 12 3.04 -13.53 -6.52
C GLY A 12 3.09 -13.22 -8.02
N PHE A 13 3.83 -12.18 -8.42
CA PHE A 13 4.01 -11.83 -9.84
C PHE A 13 4.71 -12.95 -10.62
N ARG A 14 5.83 -13.47 -10.10
CA ARG A 14 6.54 -14.61 -10.70
C ARG A 14 5.65 -15.84 -10.81
N GLN A 15 4.84 -16.10 -9.78
CA GLN A 15 3.89 -17.22 -9.82
C GLN A 15 2.81 -17.00 -10.88
N GLY A 16 2.31 -15.76 -11.01
CA GLY A 16 1.34 -15.38 -12.04
C GLY A 16 1.89 -15.58 -13.46
N LEU A 17 3.16 -15.22 -13.71
CA LEU A 17 3.83 -15.47 -14.98
C LEU A 17 3.95 -16.98 -15.26
N ARG A 18 4.40 -17.79 -14.27
CA ARG A 18 4.45 -19.26 -14.42
C ARG A 18 3.08 -19.87 -14.71
N ASN A 19 2.02 -19.40 -14.04
CA ASN A 19 0.65 -19.86 -14.28
C ASN A 19 0.17 -19.54 -15.71
N ALA A 20 0.70 -18.47 -16.31
CA ALA A 20 0.44 -18.08 -17.71
C ALA A 20 1.36 -18.80 -18.72
N GLY A 21 2.30 -19.64 -18.24
CA GLY A 21 3.20 -20.43 -19.07
C GLY A 21 4.55 -19.77 -19.38
N TYR A 22 4.90 -18.69 -18.68
CA TYR A 22 6.19 -18.00 -18.87
C TYR A 22 7.22 -18.38 -17.82
N ASP A 23 8.40 -18.80 -18.24
CA ASP A 23 9.58 -18.97 -17.39
C ASP A 23 10.49 -17.73 -17.49
N GLU A 24 10.83 -17.14 -16.33
CA GLU A 24 11.77 -16.01 -16.25
C GLU A 24 13.16 -16.46 -16.75
N GLY A 25 13.74 -15.71 -17.66
CA GLY A 25 15.05 -16.02 -18.27
C GLY A 25 14.98 -16.87 -19.56
N ARG A 26 13.82 -17.50 -19.86
CA ARG A 26 13.60 -18.27 -21.10
C ARG A 26 12.57 -17.59 -22.01
N ASP A 27 11.38 -17.35 -21.49
CA ASP A 27 10.24 -16.81 -22.26
C ASP A 27 10.06 -15.30 -22.03
N VAL A 28 10.42 -14.84 -20.83
CA VAL A 28 10.40 -13.43 -20.43
C VAL A 28 11.65 -13.04 -19.67
N ILE A 29 12.13 -11.83 -19.89
CA ILE A 29 13.21 -11.22 -19.12
C ILE A 29 12.60 -10.10 -18.28
N ILE A 30 12.88 -10.09 -16.98
CA ILE A 30 12.39 -9.04 -16.07
C ILE A 30 13.54 -8.08 -15.76
N GLU A 31 13.45 -6.88 -16.33
CA GLU A 31 14.35 -5.77 -16.02
C GLU A 31 13.93 -5.07 -14.73
N TRP A 32 14.69 -5.24 -13.67
CA TRP A 32 14.39 -4.67 -12.35
C TRP A 32 14.99 -3.29 -12.18
N ARG A 33 14.22 -2.37 -11.62
CA ARG A 33 14.67 -1.05 -11.17
C ARG A 33 14.09 -0.77 -9.80
N THR A 34 14.85 -0.15 -8.91
CA THR A 34 14.37 0.20 -7.57
C THR A 34 14.79 1.62 -7.20
N ALA A 35 13.82 2.39 -6.73
CA ALA A 35 14.06 3.75 -6.24
C ALA A 35 14.61 3.76 -4.80
N ASN A 36 14.49 2.66 -4.03
CA ASN A 36 14.89 2.57 -2.62
C ASN A 36 14.30 3.68 -1.74
N GLY A 37 13.05 4.07 -2.02
CA GLY A 37 12.36 5.14 -1.27
C GLY A 37 12.67 6.56 -1.74
N ASP A 38 13.63 6.74 -2.63
CA ASP A 38 13.98 8.04 -3.22
C ASP A 38 13.13 8.29 -4.47
N LEU A 39 12.10 9.13 -4.31
CA LEU A 39 11.14 9.43 -5.37
C LEU A 39 11.76 10.22 -6.53
N ASP A 40 12.82 10.99 -6.30
CA ASP A 40 13.49 11.80 -7.32
C ASP A 40 14.21 10.93 -8.36
N ARG A 41 14.52 9.69 -8.02
CA ARG A 41 15.12 8.71 -8.94
C ARG A 41 14.13 8.13 -9.95
N ILE A 42 12.83 8.17 -9.66
CA ILE A 42 11.80 7.48 -10.46
C ILE A 42 11.83 7.92 -11.94
N PRO A 43 11.87 9.21 -12.29
CA PRO A 43 11.89 9.61 -13.70
C PRO A 43 13.07 9.01 -14.48
N GLY A 44 14.26 8.98 -13.88
CA GLY A 44 15.46 8.35 -14.48
C GLY A 44 15.29 6.85 -14.68
N LEU A 45 14.73 6.13 -13.71
CA LEU A 45 14.47 4.70 -13.80
C LEU A 45 13.41 4.35 -14.87
N VAL A 46 12.41 5.21 -15.05
CA VAL A 46 11.43 5.08 -16.13
C VAL A 46 12.08 5.28 -17.49
N ALA A 47 12.91 6.32 -17.65
CA ALA A 47 13.63 6.58 -18.89
C ALA A 47 14.56 5.41 -19.26
N ASP A 48 15.23 4.83 -18.28
CA ASP A 48 16.11 3.67 -18.44
C ASP A 48 15.36 2.44 -18.96
N LEU A 49 14.17 2.15 -18.40
CA LEU A 49 13.33 1.05 -18.90
C LEU A 49 12.82 1.30 -20.33
N ILE A 50 12.49 2.54 -20.69
CA ILE A 50 12.09 2.90 -22.06
C ILE A 50 13.28 2.70 -23.02
N GLN A 51 14.48 3.10 -22.63
CA GLN A 51 15.71 2.89 -23.43
C GLN A 51 16.05 1.41 -23.59
N SER A 52 15.76 0.59 -22.57
CA SER A 52 15.89 -0.87 -22.63
C SER A 52 14.87 -1.54 -23.55
N LYS A 53 13.94 -0.77 -24.16
CA LYS A 53 12.90 -1.25 -25.10
C LYS A 53 12.06 -2.38 -24.54
N VAL A 54 11.65 -2.27 -23.28
CA VAL A 54 10.75 -3.26 -22.66
C VAL A 54 9.38 -3.27 -23.35
N ASP A 55 8.72 -4.42 -23.44
CA ASP A 55 7.41 -4.57 -24.05
C ASP A 55 6.27 -4.10 -23.14
N VAL A 56 6.46 -4.22 -21.81
CA VAL A 56 5.48 -3.82 -20.79
C VAL A 56 6.22 -3.28 -19.57
N MET A 57 5.77 -2.17 -19.03
CA MET A 57 6.28 -1.61 -17.77
C MET A 57 5.31 -1.96 -16.63
N VAL A 58 5.81 -2.60 -15.56
CA VAL A 58 5.02 -2.86 -14.34
C VAL A 58 5.46 -1.89 -13.26
N VAL A 59 4.51 -1.21 -12.61
CA VAL A 59 4.77 -0.17 -11.61
C VAL A 59 3.99 -0.43 -10.33
N GLU A 60 4.66 -0.20 -9.19
CA GLU A 60 4.07 -0.48 -7.87
C GLU A 60 3.39 0.74 -7.25
N THR A 61 3.93 1.94 -7.43
CA THR A 61 3.50 3.13 -6.69
C THR A 61 2.85 4.18 -7.58
N THR A 62 1.98 5.01 -7.00
CA THR A 62 1.37 6.14 -7.72
C THR A 62 2.41 7.09 -8.34
N PRO A 63 3.50 7.50 -7.65
CA PRO A 63 4.56 8.31 -8.27
C PRO A 63 5.21 7.63 -9.48
N ALA A 64 5.46 6.32 -9.42
CA ALA A 64 6.04 5.58 -10.54
C ALA A 64 5.07 5.50 -11.73
N ALA A 65 3.79 5.24 -11.47
CA ALA A 65 2.77 5.21 -12.53
C ALA A 65 2.59 6.58 -13.20
N LEU A 66 2.58 7.67 -12.43
CA LEU A 66 2.51 9.03 -12.96
C LEU A 66 3.74 9.40 -13.79
N ALA A 67 4.94 9.02 -13.34
CA ALA A 67 6.18 9.24 -14.09
C ALA A 67 6.16 8.44 -15.40
N ALA A 68 5.78 7.17 -15.36
CA ALA A 68 5.67 6.32 -16.56
C ALA A 68 4.66 6.89 -17.56
N LYS A 69 3.46 7.27 -17.10
CA LYS A 69 2.42 7.88 -17.97
C LYS A 69 2.88 9.17 -18.62
N ARG A 70 3.66 10.00 -17.93
CA ARG A 70 4.23 11.25 -18.50
C ARG A 70 5.31 10.96 -19.54
N ALA A 71 6.10 9.90 -19.34
CA ALA A 71 7.23 9.58 -20.20
C ALA A 71 6.83 8.86 -21.49
N THR A 72 5.69 8.16 -21.52
CA THR A 72 5.23 7.43 -22.70
C THR A 72 3.70 7.34 -22.79
N SER A 73 3.19 7.44 -24.01
CA SER A 73 1.76 7.22 -24.32
C SER A 73 1.50 5.91 -25.06
N THR A 74 2.54 5.16 -25.42
CA THR A 74 2.46 3.96 -26.26
C THR A 74 2.92 2.69 -25.55
N LEU A 75 3.96 2.77 -24.72
CA LEU A 75 4.43 1.63 -23.95
C LEU A 75 3.35 1.24 -22.91
N PRO A 76 2.86 -0.01 -22.93
CA PRO A 76 1.90 -0.51 -21.94
C PRO A 76 2.43 -0.37 -20.50
N ILE A 77 1.56 0.12 -19.61
CA ILE A 77 1.86 0.28 -18.18
C ILE A 77 0.85 -0.53 -17.38
N VAL A 78 1.34 -1.50 -16.61
CA VAL A 78 0.54 -2.32 -15.70
C VAL A 78 0.79 -1.86 -14.26
N MET A 79 -0.25 -1.38 -13.61
CA MET A 79 -0.25 -1.05 -12.19
C MET A 79 -0.38 -2.32 -11.36
N ALA A 80 0.53 -2.54 -10.40
CA ALA A 80 0.45 -3.65 -9.45
C ALA A 80 -0.17 -3.22 -8.10
N LEU A 81 0.16 -2.02 -7.60
CA LEU A 81 -0.29 -1.53 -6.28
C LEU A 81 -0.57 -0.02 -6.29
N VAL A 82 -1.10 0.52 -7.37
CA VAL A 82 -1.37 1.96 -7.46
C VAL A 82 -2.71 2.28 -6.81
N ALA A 83 -2.66 3.05 -5.72
CA ALA A 83 -3.85 3.51 -5.05
C ALA A 83 -4.56 4.62 -5.85
N ASP A 84 -5.88 4.55 -5.89
CA ASP A 84 -6.80 5.52 -6.51
C ASP A 84 -6.31 6.12 -7.85
N PRO A 85 -6.27 5.31 -8.93
CA PRO A 85 -5.75 5.75 -10.21
C PRO A 85 -6.62 6.83 -10.89
N VAL A 86 -7.89 6.94 -10.51
CA VAL A 86 -8.81 7.96 -11.03
C VAL A 86 -8.50 9.32 -10.39
N SER A 87 -8.50 9.41 -9.06
CA SER A 87 -8.18 10.67 -8.35
C SER A 87 -6.74 11.14 -8.62
N SER A 88 -5.83 10.20 -8.90
CA SER A 88 -4.44 10.53 -9.28
C SER A 88 -4.31 11.00 -10.74
N GLY A 89 -5.40 11.01 -11.51
CA GLY A 89 -5.38 11.41 -12.93
C GLY A 89 -4.67 10.42 -13.87
N LEU A 90 -4.45 9.18 -13.41
CA LEU A 90 -3.83 8.13 -14.24
C LEU A 90 -4.79 7.60 -15.30
N VAL A 91 -6.06 7.47 -14.97
CA VAL A 91 -7.11 6.98 -15.87
C VAL A 91 -8.40 7.78 -15.69
N ALA A 92 -9.26 7.78 -16.69
CA ALA A 92 -10.54 8.47 -16.61
C ALA A 92 -11.55 7.73 -15.72
N ASN A 93 -11.59 6.40 -15.82
CA ASN A 93 -12.40 5.52 -14.96
C ASN A 93 -11.80 4.12 -14.94
N LEU A 94 -12.27 3.27 -14.03
CA LEU A 94 -11.73 1.92 -13.85
C LEU A 94 -12.22 0.93 -14.90
N ALA A 95 -13.47 1.07 -15.36
CA ALA A 95 -14.08 0.13 -16.31
C ALA A 95 -13.48 0.28 -17.72
N HIS A 96 -13.18 1.50 -18.12
CA HIS A 96 -12.58 1.84 -19.41
C HIS A 96 -11.42 2.82 -19.19
N PRO A 97 -10.23 2.32 -18.84
CA PRO A 97 -9.08 3.18 -18.51
C PRO A 97 -8.70 4.13 -19.64
N GLY A 98 -8.77 3.64 -20.89
CA GLY A 98 -8.30 4.33 -22.08
C GLY A 98 -6.78 4.52 -22.09
N GLY A 99 -6.17 4.72 -23.22
CA GLY A 99 -4.72 4.92 -23.33
C GLY A 99 -3.90 3.67 -23.00
N ASN A 100 -2.73 3.87 -22.37
CA ASN A 100 -1.72 2.83 -22.17
C ASN A 100 -1.57 2.31 -20.72
N VAL A 101 -2.48 2.68 -19.81
CA VAL A 101 -2.42 2.29 -18.38
C VAL A 101 -3.57 1.37 -18.05
N THR A 102 -3.27 0.24 -17.38
CA THR A 102 -4.23 -0.70 -16.80
C THR A 102 -3.63 -1.40 -15.57
N GLY A 103 -4.30 -2.40 -15.00
CA GLY A 103 -3.77 -3.23 -13.90
C GLY A 103 -4.71 -3.37 -12.72
N VAL A 104 -4.15 -3.41 -11.51
CA VAL A 104 -4.88 -3.57 -10.25
C VAL A 104 -4.66 -2.40 -9.32
N SER A 105 -5.71 -2.06 -8.56
CA SER A 105 -5.69 -0.94 -7.61
C SER A 105 -6.25 -1.40 -6.27
N PRO A 106 -5.49 -1.36 -5.16
CA PRO A 106 -6.02 -1.64 -3.85
C PRO A 106 -7.06 -0.59 -3.44
N MET A 107 -8.09 -1.00 -2.73
CA MET A 107 -9.18 -0.15 -2.22
C MET A 107 -8.77 0.54 -0.91
N LYS A 108 -7.72 1.36 -0.93
CA LYS A 108 -7.17 1.94 0.31
C LYS A 108 -8.10 2.99 0.95
N ALA A 109 -8.78 3.80 0.16
CA ALA A 109 -9.72 4.78 0.68
C ALA A 109 -11.01 4.11 1.19
N GLU A 110 -11.53 3.13 0.46
CA GLU A 110 -12.78 2.44 0.74
C GLU A 110 -12.75 1.64 2.04
N ILE A 111 -11.59 1.10 2.45
CA ILE A 111 -11.43 0.36 3.71
C ILE A 111 -11.11 1.23 4.91
N THR A 112 -10.93 2.54 4.71
CA THR A 112 -10.44 3.48 5.73
C THR A 112 -11.36 3.53 6.97
N ALA A 113 -12.67 3.67 6.76
CA ALA A 113 -13.65 3.67 7.86
C ALA A 113 -13.65 2.34 8.62
N LYS A 114 -13.46 1.22 7.89
CA LYS A 114 -13.37 -0.11 8.48
C LYS A 114 -12.12 -0.29 9.34
N LEU A 115 -10.98 0.21 8.88
CA LEU A 115 -9.74 0.21 9.67
C LEU A 115 -9.92 0.98 10.98
N LEU A 116 -10.51 2.19 10.92
CA LEU A 116 -10.74 2.98 12.12
C LEU A 116 -11.74 2.30 13.08
N GLN A 117 -12.78 1.66 12.54
CA GLN A 117 -13.72 0.85 13.32
C GLN A 117 -13.01 -0.33 14.00
N LEU A 118 -12.19 -1.09 13.26
CA LEU A 118 -11.42 -2.21 13.80
C LEU A 118 -10.48 -1.76 14.93
N LEU A 119 -9.83 -0.62 14.76
CA LEU A 119 -8.97 -0.05 15.80
C LEU A 119 -9.77 0.28 17.07
N LYS A 120 -10.96 0.88 16.92
CA LYS A 120 -11.89 1.15 18.04
C LYS A 120 -12.40 -0.12 18.71
N GLU A 121 -12.74 -1.14 17.95
CA GLU A 121 -13.18 -2.44 18.45
C GLU A 121 -12.03 -3.15 19.21
N THR A 122 -10.80 -3.03 18.71
CA THR A 122 -9.59 -3.60 19.32
C THR A 122 -9.22 -2.90 20.63
N ILE A 123 -9.45 -1.58 20.72
CA ILE A 123 -9.15 -0.75 21.89
C ILE A 123 -10.43 -0.02 22.33
N PRO A 124 -11.29 -0.64 23.16
CA PRO A 124 -12.63 -0.10 23.46
C PRO A 124 -12.65 1.32 24.04
N ARG A 125 -11.60 1.71 24.80
CA ARG A 125 -11.47 3.05 25.39
C ARG A 125 -10.74 4.04 24.49
N LEU A 126 -10.53 3.72 23.21
CA LEU A 126 -9.90 4.60 22.25
C LEU A 126 -10.72 5.87 22.03
N ALA A 127 -10.13 7.02 22.26
CA ALA A 127 -10.74 8.34 22.07
C ALA A 127 -9.87 9.27 21.21
N ARG A 128 -8.57 9.05 21.13
CA ARG A 128 -7.63 9.90 20.39
C ARG A 128 -6.70 9.06 19.51
N VAL A 129 -6.67 9.36 18.23
CA VAL A 129 -5.86 8.66 17.23
C VAL A 129 -4.98 9.66 16.49
N ALA A 130 -3.69 9.40 16.45
CA ALA A 130 -2.80 10.08 15.54
C ALA A 130 -2.88 9.43 14.14
N VAL A 131 -2.97 10.24 13.11
CA VAL A 131 -2.94 9.79 11.71
C VAL A 131 -1.62 10.24 11.11
N LEU A 132 -0.76 9.28 10.79
CA LEU A 132 0.52 9.55 10.14
C LEU A 132 0.35 9.41 8.63
N TRP A 133 0.74 10.43 7.87
CA TRP A 133 0.49 10.51 6.44
C TRP A 133 1.58 11.29 5.70
N ASN A 134 1.63 11.15 4.36
CA ASN A 134 2.58 11.86 3.51
C ASN A 134 1.81 12.76 2.51
N PRO A 135 2.02 14.09 2.53
CA PRO A 135 1.33 15.02 1.62
C PRO A 135 1.73 14.88 0.14
N ASP A 136 2.86 14.23 -0.15
CA ASP A 136 3.31 13.99 -1.52
C ASP A 136 2.52 12.87 -2.22
N MET A 137 1.63 12.18 -1.48
CA MET A 137 0.74 11.15 -2.01
C MET A 137 -0.65 11.75 -2.32
N PRO A 138 -1.02 11.96 -3.60
CA PRO A 138 -2.27 12.61 -3.96
C PRO A 138 -3.53 11.94 -3.38
N TRP A 139 -3.53 10.61 -3.30
CA TRP A 139 -4.66 9.83 -2.78
C TRP A 139 -4.85 9.92 -1.26
N HIS A 140 -3.85 10.40 -0.50
CA HIS A 140 -3.98 10.59 0.95
C HIS A 140 -5.05 11.61 1.34
N ALA A 141 -5.27 12.63 0.51
CA ALA A 141 -6.32 13.62 0.75
C ALA A 141 -7.69 12.95 0.89
N LYS A 142 -8.03 12.03 -0.02
CA LYS A 142 -9.28 11.26 0.02
C LYS A 142 -9.37 10.37 1.26
N VAL A 143 -8.29 9.66 1.62
CA VAL A 143 -8.25 8.86 2.85
C VAL A 143 -8.47 9.72 4.09
N ILE A 144 -7.86 10.90 4.16
CA ILE A 144 -8.04 11.84 5.28
C ILE A 144 -9.49 12.33 5.38
N GLU A 145 -10.15 12.60 4.26
CA GLU A 145 -11.57 12.96 4.23
C GLU A 145 -12.44 11.84 4.79
N GLU A 146 -12.20 10.58 4.36
CA GLU A 146 -12.90 9.40 4.87
C GLU A 146 -12.67 9.19 6.38
N ILE A 147 -11.42 9.32 6.86
CA ILE A 147 -11.10 9.23 8.29
C ILE A 147 -11.84 10.32 9.08
N LYS A 148 -11.81 11.59 8.60
CA LYS A 148 -12.50 12.71 9.24
C LYS A 148 -14.02 12.52 9.28
N SER A 149 -14.59 11.87 8.27
CA SER A 149 -16.03 11.55 8.22
C SER A 149 -16.40 10.41 9.18
N ALA A 150 -15.52 9.41 9.34
CA ALA A 150 -15.76 8.24 10.17
C ALA A 150 -15.51 8.49 11.68
N ALA A 151 -14.51 9.28 12.03
CA ALA A 151 -14.03 9.46 13.39
C ALA A 151 -15.11 9.99 14.38
N PRO A 152 -15.95 11.00 14.04
CA PRO A 152 -17.01 11.45 14.94
C PRO A 152 -18.04 10.36 15.28
N LYS A 153 -18.37 9.49 14.31
CA LYS A 153 -19.31 8.37 14.50
C LYS A 153 -18.80 7.34 15.50
N LEU A 154 -17.47 7.28 15.68
CA LEU A 154 -16.77 6.40 16.61
C LEU A 154 -16.34 7.11 17.91
N SER A 155 -16.69 8.40 18.07
CA SER A 155 -16.23 9.25 19.19
C SER A 155 -14.70 9.27 19.28
N ILE A 156 -14.02 9.46 18.14
CA ILE A 156 -12.57 9.55 18.03
C ILE A 156 -12.16 10.96 17.61
N GLU A 157 -11.24 11.55 18.38
CA GLU A 157 -10.52 12.78 18.03
C GLU A 157 -9.28 12.43 17.22
N LEU A 158 -9.03 13.16 16.13
CA LEU A 158 -7.92 12.92 15.22
C LEU A 158 -6.83 13.98 15.38
N SER A 159 -5.58 13.53 15.36
CA SER A 159 -4.39 14.39 15.24
C SER A 159 -3.64 14.02 13.95
N LEU A 160 -3.72 14.89 12.95
CA LEU A 160 -3.04 14.64 11.65
C LEU A 160 -1.58 15.07 11.75
N VAL A 161 -0.67 14.16 11.44
CA VAL A 161 0.79 14.38 11.49
C VAL A 161 1.39 14.03 10.14
N SER A 162 1.89 15.03 9.42
CA SER A 162 2.52 14.84 8.11
C SER A 162 4.00 14.50 8.24
N VAL A 163 4.48 13.61 7.36
CA VAL A 163 5.89 13.20 7.26
C VAL A 163 6.26 13.03 5.81
N GLN A 164 7.32 13.73 5.38
CA GLN A 164 7.86 13.68 4.02
C GLN A 164 9.31 13.18 3.99
N THR A 165 10.05 13.28 5.10
CA THR A 165 11.44 12.83 5.20
C THR A 165 11.67 11.90 6.40
N PRO A 166 12.73 11.07 6.39
CA PRO A 166 13.05 10.19 7.52
C PRO A 166 13.28 10.96 8.84
N GLU A 167 13.85 12.17 8.77
CA GLU A 167 14.09 13.02 9.95
C GLU A 167 12.77 13.47 10.58
N GLN A 168 11.79 13.81 9.73
CA GLN A 168 10.45 14.19 10.18
C GLN A 168 9.72 13.03 10.86
N LEU A 169 10.03 11.77 10.48
CA LEU A 169 9.44 10.59 11.11
C LEU A 169 9.76 10.52 12.61
N ALA A 170 11.00 10.75 13.00
CA ALA A 170 11.36 10.81 14.41
C ALA A 170 10.76 12.04 15.11
N ALA A 171 10.75 13.19 14.43
CA ALA A 171 10.21 14.46 14.94
C ALA A 171 8.67 14.42 15.11
N ALA A 172 7.96 13.51 14.45
CA ALA A 172 6.52 13.33 14.59
C ALA A 172 6.11 12.83 15.99
N PHE A 173 6.90 11.99 16.63
CA PHE A 173 6.52 11.33 17.88
C PHE A 173 6.33 12.28 19.09
N PRO A 174 7.12 13.33 19.31
CA PRO A 174 6.81 14.36 20.28
C PRO A 174 5.44 15.03 20.06
N THR A 175 5.04 15.25 18.82
CA THR A 175 3.72 15.82 18.48
C THR A 175 2.59 14.83 18.78
N ILE A 176 2.75 13.57 18.39
CA ILE A 176 1.82 12.47 18.68
C ILE A 176 1.61 12.33 20.19
N ARG A 177 2.68 12.42 20.96
CA ARG A 177 2.62 12.36 22.44
C ARG A 177 1.91 13.56 23.05
N ARG A 178 2.16 14.79 22.56
CA ARG A 178 1.46 16.00 23.03
C ARG A 178 -0.05 15.93 22.76
N ALA A 179 -0.46 15.28 21.66
CA ALA A 179 -1.86 15.03 21.35
C ALA A 179 -2.48 13.94 22.24
N ASN A 180 -1.71 13.32 23.14
CA ASN A 180 -2.14 12.19 23.97
C ASN A 180 -2.78 11.08 23.14
N ALA A 181 -2.26 10.82 21.93
CA ALA A 181 -2.77 9.77 21.06
C ALA A 181 -2.61 8.39 21.73
N GLN A 182 -3.67 7.59 21.64
CA GLN A 182 -3.74 6.26 22.24
C GLN A 182 -3.44 5.16 21.21
N ALA A 183 -3.49 5.52 19.91
CA ALA A 183 -3.13 4.65 18.80
C ALA A 183 -2.67 5.48 17.61
N LEU A 184 -1.95 4.82 16.69
CA LEU A 184 -1.57 5.35 15.41
C LEU A 184 -2.38 4.68 14.29
N TYR A 185 -2.98 5.49 13.43
CA TYR A 185 -3.46 5.09 12.11
C TYR A 185 -2.39 5.49 11.09
N LEU A 186 -1.80 4.52 10.41
CA LEU A 186 -0.81 4.79 9.37
C LEU A 186 -1.48 4.77 8.00
N ILE A 187 -1.35 5.85 7.24
CA ILE A 187 -1.68 5.85 5.81
C ILE A 187 -0.37 5.55 5.07
N ASP A 188 -0.28 4.36 4.47
CA ASP A 188 0.97 3.88 3.88
C ASP A 188 1.52 4.82 2.79
N ALA A 189 2.85 4.95 2.79
CA ALA A 189 3.61 5.64 1.77
C ALA A 189 5.00 5.02 1.66
N PRO A 190 5.70 5.17 0.51
CA PRO A 190 7.04 4.61 0.32
C PRO A 190 8.02 4.95 1.44
N ILE A 191 7.95 6.18 1.99
CA ILE A 191 8.81 6.60 3.09
C ILE A 191 8.60 5.77 4.36
N PHE A 192 7.37 5.39 4.70
CA PHE A 192 7.08 4.56 5.88
C PHE A 192 7.52 3.13 5.67
N SER A 193 7.29 2.58 4.48
CA SER A 193 7.68 1.23 4.11
C SER A 193 9.19 1.06 4.10
N THR A 194 9.94 2.03 3.55
CA THR A 194 11.41 2.03 3.52
C THR A 194 11.98 2.20 4.94
N ASN A 195 11.34 3.01 5.80
CA ASN A 195 11.77 3.26 7.17
C ASN A 195 10.98 2.46 8.21
N ARG A 196 10.38 1.31 7.81
CA ARG A 196 9.51 0.49 8.66
C ARG A 196 10.15 0.09 9.98
N ALA A 197 11.39 -0.36 9.98
CA ALA A 197 12.10 -0.77 11.19
C ALA A 197 12.25 0.40 12.18
N MET A 198 12.56 1.61 11.68
CA MET A 198 12.62 2.82 12.49
C MET A 198 11.25 3.19 13.06
N LEU A 199 10.21 3.18 12.24
CA LEU A 199 8.84 3.48 12.68
C LEU A 199 8.38 2.53 13.79
N LEU A 200 8.54 1.22 13.60
CA LEU A 200 8.16 0.21 14.59
C LEU A 200 8.94 0.33 15.89
N LYS A 201 10.23 0.67 15.83
CA LYS A 201 11.04 0.97 17.03
C LYS A 201 10.52 2.20 17.79
N LEU A 202 10.12 3.25 17.09
CA LEU A 202 9.54 4.46 17.68
C LEU A 202 8.18 4.17 18.32
N LEU A 203 7.31 3.38 17.65
CA LEU A 203 6.02 2.93 18.18
C LEU A 203 6.18 2.09 19.46
N SER A 204 7.09 1.12 19.45
CA SER A 204 7.39 0.29 20.61
C SER A 204 7.87 1.14 21.80
N LYS A 205 8.80 2.09 21.56
CA LYS A 205 9.26 3.03 22.60
C LYS A 205 8.14 3.93 23.13
N ALA A 206 7.21 4.32 22.27
CA ALA A 206 6.07 5.14 22.66
C ALA A 206 4.91 4.32 23.27
N GLN A 207 5.00 2.98 23.30
CA GLN A 207 3.92 2.06 23.68
C GLN A 207 2.63 2.37 22.94
N LEU A 208 2.73 2.65 21.63
CA LEU A 208 1.64 3.11 20.80
C LEU A 208 1.22 2.01 19.82
N PRO A 209 0.02 1.42 19.98
CA PRO A 209 -0.52 0.46 19.03
C PRO A 209 -0.77 1.11 17.66
N MET A 210 -0.57 0.35 16.59
CA MET A 210 -0.75 0.83 15.22
C MET A 210 -1.70 -0.07 14.44
N ILE A 211 -2.55 0.57 13.62
CA ILE A 211 -3.30 -0.09 12.55
C ILE A 211 -2.85 0.43 11.18
N GLU A 212 -2.85 -0.47 10.20
CA GLU A 212 -2.45 -0.18 8.84
C GLU A 212 -3.12 -1.17 7.86
N SER A 213 -3.12 -0.86 6.56
CA SER A 213 -3.72 -1.71 5.52
C SER A 213 -2.81 -2.84 5.04
N GLU A 214 -1.50 -2.78 5.30
CA GLU A 214 -0.54 -3.72 4.75
C GLU A 214 0.03 -4.66 5.80
N ARG A 215 -0.19 -5.94 5.62
CA ARG A 215 0.27 -7.03 6.48
C ARG A 215 1.76 -6.94 6.85
N ARG A 216 2.62 -6.47 5.93
CA ARG A 216 4.07 -6.39 6.17
C ARG A 216 4.48 -5.58 7.41
N PHE A 217 3.64 -4.65 7.86
CA PHE A 217 3.89 -3.93 9.11
C PHE A 217 3.59 -4.79 10.33
N VAL A 218 2.55 -5.62 10.28
CA VAL A 218 2.17 -6.54 11.37
C VAL A 218 3.18 -7.68 11.48
N ASP A 219 3.64 -8.23 10.36
CA ASP A 219 4.71 -9.25 10.32
C ASP A 219 6.01 -8.73 10.95
N ALA A 220 6.28 -7.43 10.84
CA ALA A 220 7.46 -6.78 11.41
C ALA A 220 7.27 -6.26 12.84
N GLY A 221 6.10 -6.47 13.48
CA GLY A 221 5.83 -6.09 14.88
C GLY A 221 4.74 -5.02 15.06
N GLY A 222 4.00 -4.62 14.03
CA GLY A 222 2.77 -3.85 14.16
C GLY A 222 1.67 -4.65 14.87
N LEU A 223 0.59 -3.98 15.32
CA LEU A 223 -0.46 -4.65 16.08
C LEU A 223 -1.48 -5.34 15.19
N ILE A 224 -2.01 -4.63 14.21
CA ILE A 224 -3.16 -5.10 13.41
C ILE A 224 -3.10 -4.52 12.00
N SER A 225 -3.45 -5.32 11.01
CA SER A 225 -3.71 -4.86 9.65
C SER A 225 -5.04 -5.39 9.13
N PHE A 226 -5.68 -4.59 8.29
CA PHE A 226 -6.83 -5.02 7.51
C PHE A 226 -6.71 -4.45 6.11
N GLY A 227 -6.45 -5.31 5.14
CA GLY A 227 -6.22 -4.87 3.77
C GLY A 227 -6.12 -6.03 2.79
N THR A 228 -5.76 -5.72 1.57
CA THR A 228 -5.63 -6.70 0.51
C THR A 228 -4.34 -7.49 0.64
N ASN A 229 -4.39 -8.77 0.30
CA ASN A 229 -3.17 -9.57 0.12
C ASN A 229 -2.38 -9.04 -1.08
N MET A 230 -1.18 -8.52 -0.81
CA MET A 230 -0.32 -7.94 -1.86
C MET A 230 0.13 -8.98 -2.87
N GLY A 231 0.41 -10.22 -2.42
CA GLY A 231 0.78 -11.32 -3.31
C GLY A 231 -0.28 -11.63 -4.36
N ASP A 232 -1.56 -11.55 -3.99
CA ASP A 232 -2.69 -11.75 -4.92
C ASP A 232 -2.77 -10.61 -5.95
N LEU A 233 -2.51 -9.36 -5.55
CA LEU A 233 -2.47 -8.24 -6.48
C LEU A 233 -1.31 -8.38 -7.47
N TYR A 234 -0.15 -8.79 -7.02
CA TYR A 234 0.98 -9.07 -7.90
C TYR A 234 0.72 -10.24 -8.83
N LEU A 235 0.14 -11.32 -8.32
CA LEU A 235 -0.27 -12.45 -9.15
C LEU A 235 -1.26 -11.99 -10.23
N ARG A 236 -2.21 -11.15 -9.87
CA ARG A 236 -3.19 -10.60 -10.81
C ARG A 236 -2.55 -9.64 -11.82
N SER A 237 -1.56 -8.84 -11.42
CA SER A 237 -0.85 -7.97 -12.36
C SER A 237 -0.09 -8.74 -13.45
N ALA A 238 0.41 -9.94 -13.15
CA ALA A 238 1.00 -10.82 -14.16
C ALA A 238 -0.01 -11.28 -15.22
N TRP A 239 -1.28 -11.47 -14.85
CA TRP A 239 -2.33 -11.77 -15.82
C TRP A 239 -2.52 -10.62 -16.83
N TYR A 240 -2.44 -9.35 -16.39
CA TYR A 240 -2.48 -8.20 -17.30
C TYR A 240 -1.30 -8.19 -18.27
N VAL A 241 -0.11 -8.52 -17.77
CA VAL A 241 1.08 -8.66 -18.61
C VAL A 241 0.86 -9.73 -19.66
N ASP A 242 0.35 -10.92 -19.29
CA ASP A 242 0.01 -12.00 -20.23
C ASP A 242 -0.95 -11.52 -21.34
N LYS A 243 -2.03 -10.82 -20.95
CA LYS A 243 -3.00 -10.30 -21.93
C LYS A 243 -2.38 -9.32 -22.91
N ILE A 244 -1.52 -8.43 -22.40
CA ILE A 244 -0.85 -7.43 -23.24
C ILE A 244 0.16 -8.09 -24.18
N LEU A 245 0.97 -9.02 -23.71
CA LEU A 245 1.91 -9.78 -24.54
C LEU A 245 1.19 -10.60 -25.63
N LYS A 246 -0.06 -11.00 -25.39
CA LYS A 246 -0.95 -11.66 -26.38
C LYS A 246 -1.73 -10.69 -27.26
N GLY A 247 -1.43 -9.38 -27.22
CA GLY A 247 -1.97 -8.36 -28.12
C GLY A 247 -3.17 -7.59 -27.59
N ALA A 248 -3.62 -7.79 -26.35
CA ALA A 248 -4.67 -6.96 -25.77
C ALA A 248 -4.18 -5.52 -25.55
N LYS A 249 -5.04 -4.54 -25.82
CA LYS A 249 -4.72 -3.13 -25.57
C LYS A 249 -4.97 -2.80 -24.10
N PRO A 250 -4.03 -2.12 -23.41
CA PRO A 250 -4.21 -1.73 -22.00
C PRO A 250 -5.50 -0.96 -21.74
N GLY A 251 -5.86 -0.04 -22.62
CA GLY A 251 -7.06 0.79 -22.48
C GLY A 251 -8.40 0.05 -22.55
N ASP A 252 -8.40 -1.19 -23.08
CA ASP A 252 -9.59 -2.05 -23.18
C ASP A 252 -9.69 -3.03 -21.99
N LEU A 253 -8.65 -3.10 -21.16
CA LEU A 253 -8.61 -3.96 -19.97
C LEU A 253 -9.05 -3.16 -18.73
N PRO A 254 -10.19 -3.48 -18.11
CA PRO A 254 -10.65 -2.80 -16.89
C PRO A 254 -9.61 -2.90 -15.77
N ILE A 255 -9.49 -1.85 -14.96
CA ILE A 255 -8.69 -1.88 -13.75
C ILE A 255 -9.50 -2.61 -12.68
N GLU A 256 -8.90 -3.66 -12.12
CA GLU A 256 -9.55 -4.46 -11.10
C GLU A 256 -9.24 -3.94 -9.69
N GLN A 257 -10.25 -4.07 -8.83
CA GLN A 257 -10.12 -3.85 -7.40
C GLN A 257 -10.29 -5.18 -6.66
N PRO A 258 -9.56 -5.40 -5.56
CA PRO A 258 -9.67 -6.62 -4.77
C PRO A 258 -11.05 -6.73 -4.13
N THR A 259 -11.55 -7.96 -4.03
CA THR A 259 -12.80 -8.30 -3.32
C THR A 259 -12.54 -9.01 -2.00
N LYS A 260 -11.28 -9.43 -1.76
CA LYS A 260 -10.87 -10.12 -0.53
C LYS A 260 -9.94 -9.23 0.28
N PHE A 261 -10.20 -9.18 1.57
CA PHE A 261 -9.40 -8.46 2.56
C PHE A 261 -9.02 -9.42 3.68
N GLU A 262 -7.82 -9.27 4.22
CA GLU A 262 -7.28 -10.06 5.32
C GLU A 262 -7.18 -9.21 6.58
N LEU A 263 -7.69 -9.74 7.70
CA LEU A 263 -7.48 -9.21 9.04
C LEU A 263 -6.37 -10.01 9.72
N VAL A 264 -5.23 -9.37 9.98
CA VAL A 264 -4.11 -9.99 10.68
C VAL A 264 -3.87 -9.30 12.01
N VAL A 265 -3.74 -10.10 13.08
CA VAL A 265 -3.55 -9.60 14.45
C VAL A 265 -2.28 -10.19 15.04
N ASN A 266 -1.43 -9.35 15.66
CA ASN A 266 -0.21 -9.78 16.31
C ASN A 266 -0.35 -9.78 17.83
N LEU A 267 -0.54 -10.96 18.43
CA LEU A 267 -0.68 -11.13 19.88
C LEU A 267 0.63 -10.90 20.62
N LYS A 268 1.80 -11.11 19.99
CA LYS A 268 3.08 -10.74 20.63
C LYS A 268 3.15 -9.25 20.89
N THR A 269 2.76 -8.46 19.89
CA THR A 269 2.71 -6.99 20.02
C THR A 269 1.61 -6.56 20.99
N ALA A 270 0.42 -7.17 20.94
CA ALA A 270 -0.65 -6.90 21.90
C ALA A 270 -0.16 -7.12 23.35
N LYS A 271 0.47 -8.27 23.62
CA LYS A 271 1.05 -8.58 24.93
C LYS A 271 2.11 -7.57 25.37
N ALA A 272 3.01 -7.18 24.47
CA ALA A 272 4.04 -6.18 24.74
C ALA A 272 3.48 -4.79 25.07
N LEU A 273 2.30 -4.46 24.52
CA LEU A 273 1.57 -3.22 24.77
C LEU A 273 0.59 -3.32 25.95
N GLY A 274 0.49 -4.48 26.62
CA GLY A 274 -0.49 -4.70 27.70
C GLY A 274 -1.94 -4.65 27.23
N LEU A 275 -2.20 -4.97 25.96
CA LEU A 275 -3.53 -4.97 25.36
C LEU A 275 -4.10 -6.39 25.34
N GLU A 276 -5.35 -6.51 25.76
CA GLU A 276 -6.17 -7.70 25.59
C GLU A 276 -7.01 -7.52 24.34
N ILE A 277 -6.82 -8.39 23.34
CA ILE A 277 -7.56 -8.33 22.07
C ILE A 277 -8.92 -9.01 22.28
N PRO A 278 -10.04 -8.32 22.00
CA PRO A 278 -11.36 -8.91 22.16
C PRO A 278 -11.54 -10.17 21.31
N GLU A 279 -12.23 -11.16 21.86
CA GLU A 279 -12.51 -12.44 21.19
C GLU A 279 -13.21 -12.22 19.84
N SER A 280 -14.10 -11.24 19.76
CA SER A 280 -14.80 -10.86 18.52
C SER A 280 -13.86 -10.42 17.39
N ILE A 281 -12.69 -9.88 17.71
CA ILE A 281 -11.64 -9.55 16.73
C ILE A 281 -10.89 -10.83 16.34
N LEU A 282 -10.52 -11.66 17.32
CA LEU A 282 -9.76 -12.90 17.07
C LEU A 282 -10.54 -13.90 16.21
N LEU A 283 -11.85 -14.02 16.42
CA LEU A 283 -12.72 -14.88 15.62
C LEU A 283 -12.89 -14.41 14.16
N ARG A 284 -12.66 -13.12 13.90
CA ARG A 284 -12.73 -12.53 12.55
C ARG A 284 -11.38 -12.45 11.88
N ALA A 285 -10.29 -12.68 12.61
CA ALA A 285 -8.96 -12.64 12.08
C ALA A 285 -8.71 -13.82 11.14
N ASP A 286 -8.21 -13.54 9.94
CA ASP A 286 -7.75 -14.55 8.99
C ASP A 286 -6.43 -15.16 9.48
N GLU A 287 -5.63 -14.39 10.21
CA GLU A 287 -4.40 -14.87 10.83
C GLU A 287 -4.12 -14.18 12.18
N VAL A 288 -3.62 -14.97 13.11
CA VAL A 288 -3.19 -14.52 14.44
C VAL A 288 -1.74 -14.92 14.67
N ILE A 289 -0.82 -13.94 14.71
CA ILE A 289 0.61 -14.14 14.99
C ILE A 289 0.78 -14.31 16.51
N ARG A 290 1.28 -15.49 16.93
CA ARG A 290 1.49 -15.89 18.33
C ARG A 290 2.96 -16.00 18.68
#